data_b2d36108de66e9794378e4a08c45f18f
#
_entry.id   b2d36108de66e9794378e4a08c45f18f
#
_cell.length_a   1.000
_cell.length_b   1.000
_cell.length_c   1.000
_cell.angle_alpha   90.00
_cell.angle_beta   90.00
_cell.angle_gamma   90.00
#
_symmetry.space_group_name_H-M   'P 1'
#
loop_
_entity.id
_entity.type
_entity.pdbx_description
1 polymer ?
#
loop_
_entity_poly.entity_id
_entity_poly.type
_entity_poly.pdbx_seq_one_letter_code
_entity_poly.pdbx_strand_id
1 'polypeptide(L)'
;LIHSNKYYPFDRSRCEKDLQLTIFDPECFKLAADEILTSHPNIQPILYTRAVAPIMSGNRVTGVYVENREGRGAILAKRVIDATGMSFLLRAAGAECVSTCANAPHRQGPILVFFRAGGISEVTPTYRPNVTDVPYGAINLFPTMRDHEYRIEMTRALGDGSSVEDMTRASIECRRQIPEIIEYLRKNWYGCENIYLIDSGNEALPMSLYKLVGRRPVCVNDMLNGVVPEDTIALCGYGIDVHSAEKGGQNYLHYLELGQ
;
A
#
# COMPACT_ATOMS: atom_id res chain seq x y z
N LEU A 1 -13.57 10.26 -1.54
CA LEU A 1 -13.78 10.93 -0.24
C LEU A 1 -15.18 11.50 -0.10
N ILE A 2 -15.66 12.28 -1.09
CA ILE A 2 -17.03 12.85 -1.07
C ILE A 2 -18.07 11.73 -0.93
N HIS A 3 -17.90 10.63 -1.64
CA HIS A 3 -18.80 9.47 -1.54
C HIS A 3 -18.71 8.75 -0.20
N SER A 4 -17.51 8.65 0.40
CA SER A 4 -17.37 8.00 1.71
C SER A 4 -18.03 8.78 2.84
N ASN A 5 -18.11 10.11 2.75
CA ASN A 5 -18.80 10.95 3.72
C ASN A 5 -20.32 10.69 3.81
N LYS A 6 -20.89 10.04 2.79
CA LYS A 6 -22.29 9.58 2.82
C LYS A 6 -22.52 8.52 3.92
N TYR A 7 -21.50 7.70 4.19
CA TYR A 7 -21.59 6.59 5.12
C TYR A 7 -21.01 6.91 6.50
N TYR A 8 -20.04 7.83 6.53
CA TYR A 8 -19.43 8.28 7.78
C TYR A 8 -19.00 9.75 7.67
N PRO A 9 -19.46 10.64 8.57
CA PRO A 9 -19.08 12.05 8.55
C PRO A 9 -17.56 12.21 8.71
N PHE A 10 -16.97 13.01 7.85
CA PHE A 10 -15.54 13.23 7.82
C PHE A 10 -15.16 14.60 8.36
N ASP A 11 -14.34 14.62 9.39
CA ASP A 11 -13.72 15.83 9.90
C ASP A 11 -12.35 16.05 9.21
N ARG A 12 -12.33 17.03 8.31
CA ARG A 12 -11.11 17.40 7.57
C ARG A 12 -9.99 17.93 8.45
N SER A 13 -10.29 18.40 9.68
CA SER A 13 -9.26 18.89 10.60
C SER A 13 -8.31 17.79 11.08
N ARG A 14 -8.73 16.53 10.97
CA ARG A 14 -7.92 15.36 11.31
C ARG A 14 -6.92 14.94 10.23
N CYS A 15 -6.97 15.57 9.04
CA CYS A 15 -5.95 15.33 8.02
C CYS A 15 -4.64 15.98 8.45
N GLU A 16 -3.58 15.22 8.42
CA GLU A 16 -2.24 15.74 8.68
C GLU A 16 -1.84 16.65 7.50
N LYS A 17 -1.76 17.96 7.76
CA LYS A 17 -1.52 18.97 6.71
C LYS A 17 -0.16 18.81 6.06
N ASP A 18 0.82 18.35 6.83
CA ASP A 18 2.23 18.30 6.40
C ASP A 18 2.55 17.11 5.49
N LEU A 19 1.74 16.04 5.54
CA LEU A 19 1.96 14.83 4.74
C LEU A 19 1.02 14.70 3.54
N GLN A 20 0.08 15.62 3.35
CA GLN A 20 -0.99 15.54 2.34
C GLN A 20 -1.72 14.18 2.33
N LEU A 21 -1.71 13.51 3.47
CA LEU A 21 -2.38 12.22 3.63
C LEU A 21 -3.88 12.42 3.79
N THR A 22 -4.61 11.56 3.14
CA THR A 22 -6.06 11.53 3.27
C THR A 22 -6.47 10.34 4.13
N ILE A 23 -7.04 10.62 5.29
CA ILE A 23 -7.60 9.59 6.16
C ILE A 23 -9.01 9.26 5.67
N PHE A 24 -9.33 7.99 5.61
CA PHE A 24 -10.67 7.50 5.26
C PHE A 24 -11.01 6.24 6.05
N ASP A 25 -12.30 5.99 6.24
CA ASP A 25 -12.77 4.72 6.80
C ASP A 25 -12.74 3.64 5.71
N PRO A 26 -12.01 2.53 5.89
CA PRO A 26 -11.89 1.50 4.86
C PRO A 26 -13.21 0.81 4.52
N GLU A 27 -14.13 0.68 5.47
CA GLU A 27 -15.43 0.07 5.18
C GLU A 27 -16.32 1.03 4.36
N CYS A 28 -16.33 2.31 4.71
CA CYS A 28 -17.01 3.33 3.91
C CYS A 28 -16.39 3.46 2.51
N PHE A 29 -15.07 3.26 2.38
CA PHE A 29 -14.42 3.26 1.08
C PHE A 29 -14.90 2.11 0.20
N LYS A 30 -15.06 0.90 0.74
CA LYS A 30 -15.59 -0.26 0.00
C LYS A 30 -17.00 0.03 -0.52
N LEU A 31 -17.89 0.56 0.33
CA LEU A 31 -19.25 0.92 -0.06
C LEU A 31 -19.26 1.99 -1.16
N ALA A 32 -18.44 3.01 -1.02
CA ALA A 32 -18.33 4.08 -2.01
C ALA A 32 -17.75 3.57 -3.35
N ALA A 33 -16.79 2.66 -3.30
CA ALA A 33 -16.23 2.03 -4.50
C ALA A 33 -17.28 1.20 -5.25
N ASP A 34 -18.05 0.39 -4.53
CA ASP A 34 -19.14 -0.41 -5.11
C ASP A 34 -20.20 0.50 -5.75
N GLU A 35 -20.59 1.58 -5.06
CA GLU A 35 -21.56 2.56 -5.61
C GLU A 35 -21.02 3.20 -6.91
N ILE A 36 -19.77 3.63 -6.94
CA ILE A 36 -19.17 4.23 -8.14
C ILE A 36 -19.11 3.22 -9.28
N LEU A 37 -18.62 2.02 -9.03
CA LEU A 37 -18.46 0.99 -10.06
C LEU A 37 -19.81 0.54 -10.64
N THR A 38 -20.83 0.42 -9.81
CA THR A 38 -22.15 -0.09 -10.25
C THR A 38 -23.04 1.00 -10.82
N SER A 39 -22.80 2.27 -10.52
CA SER A 39 -23.57 3.39 -11.10
C SER A 39 -23.16 3.73 -12.53
N HIS A 40 -22.01 3.27 -12.99
CA HIS A 40 -21.51 3.60 -14.33
C HIS A 40 -21.86 2.49 -15.34
N PRO A 41 -22.68 2.77 -16.37
CA PRO A 41 -23.23 1.73 -17.26
C PRO A 41 -22.17 1.00 -18.10
N ASN A 42 -21.00 1.58 -18.26
CA ASN A 42 -19.91 0.99 -19.06
C ASN A 42 -18.86 0.24 -18.21
N ILE A 43 -19.09 0.12 -16.91
CA ILE A 43 -18.22 -0.64 -16.01
C ILE A 43 -18.93 -1.93 -15.62
N GLN A 44 -18.26 -3.05 -15.87
CA GLN A 44 -18.69 -4.36 -15.41
C GLN A 44 -17.68 -4.91 -14.42
N PRO A 45 -17.89 -4.78 -13.10
CA PRO A 45 -17.03 -5.37 -12.10
C PRO A 45 -17.16 -6.90 -12.12
N ILE A 46 -16.02 -7.59 -12.04
CA ILE A 46 -15.97 -9.06 -11.95
C ILE A 46 -15.17 -9.39 -10.69
N LEU A 47 -15.88 -9.52 -9.57
CA LEU A 47 -15.30 -9.84 -8.27
C LEU A 47 -14.96 -11.34 -8.16
N TYR A 48 -14.19 -11.72 -7.14
CA TYR A 48 -13.76 -13.11 -6.90
C TYR A 48 -13.06 -13.77 -8.10
N THR A 49 -12.46 -12.94 -8.98
CA THR A 49 -11.81 -13.39 -10.21
C THR A 49 -10.38 -12.88 -10.23
N ARG A 50 -9.43 -13.78 -10.42
CA ARG A 50 -8.01 -13.46 -10.48
C ARG A 50 -7.49 -13.53 -11.91
N ALA A 51 -6.84 -12.47 -12.38
CA ALA A 51 -6.05 -12.51 -13.61
C ALA A 51 -4.77 -13.30 -13.36
N VAL A 52 -4.51 -14.33 -14.20
CA VAL A 52 -3.40 -15.27 -13.98
C VAL A 52 -2.33 -15.21 -15.07
N ALA A 53 -2.69 -14.82 -16.29
CA ALA A 53 -1.74 -14.66 -17.38
C ALA A 53 -2.30 -13.74 -18.48
N PRO A 54 -1.44 -13.05 -19.25
CA PRO A 54 -1.87 -12.32 -20.43
C PRO A 54 -2.17 -13.27 -21.60
N ILE A 55 -3.11 -12.88 -22.46
CA ILE A 55 -3.33 -13.52 -23.77
C ILE A 55 -2.56 -12.69 -24.79
N MET A 56 -1.60 -13.31 -25.45
CA MET A 56 -0.69 -12.67 -26.38
C MET A 56 -1.02 -12.95 -27.85
N SER A 57 -0.86 -11.95 -28.69
CA SER A 57 -0.82 -12.08 -30.14
C SER A 57 0.44 -11.36 -30.64
N GLY A 58 1.51 -12.10 -30.89
CA GLY A 58 2.84 -11.51 -31.06
C GLY A 58 3.23 -10.72 -29.82
N ASN A 59 3.62 -9.46 -29.98
CA ASN A 59 4.00 -8.56 -28.89
C ASN A 59 2.82 -7.76 -28.30
N ARG A 60 1.59 -8.12 -28.65
CA ARG A 60 0.40 -7.42 -28.18
C ARG A 60 -0.37 -8.26 -27.18
N VAL A 61 -0.74 -7.64 -26.05
CA VAL A 61 -1.72 -8.21 -25.13
C VAL A 61 -3.12 -8.00 -25.69
N THR A 62 -3.86 -9.09 -25.87
CA THR A 62 -5.23 -9.10 -26.43
C THR A 62 -6.28 -9.50 -25.41
N GLY A 63 -5.87 -9.79 -24.18
CA GLY A 63 -6.77 -10.16 -23.10
C GLY A 63 -6.00 -10.75 -21.91
N VAL A 64 -6.73 -11.35 -21.00
CA VAL A 64 -6.18 -12.03 -19.82
C VAL A 64 -6.88 -13.37 -19.58
N TYR A 65 -6.13 -14.36 -19.18
CA TYR A 65 -6.67 -15.57 -18.56
C TYR A 65 -7.05 -15.26 -17.13
N VAL A 66 -8.18 -15.77 -16.70
CA VAL A 66 -8.72 -15.57 -15.34
C VAL A 66 -9.05 -16.91 -14.70
N GLU A 67 -9.01 -16.94 -13.39
CA GLU A 67 -9.50 -18.06 -12.57
C GLU A 67 -10.47 -17.56 -11.51
N ASN A 68 -11.56 -18.27 -11.35
CA ASN A 68 -12.59 -18.04 -10.33
C ASN A 68 -13.26 -19.36 -9.94
N ARG A 69 -14.37 -19.30 -9.20
CA ARG A 69 -15.11 -20.51 -8.76
C ARG A 69 -15.77 -21.30 -9.90
N GLU A 70 -15.93 -20.71 -11.07
CA GLU A 70 -16.47 -21.37 -12.27
C GLU A 70 -15.37 -22.05 -13.09
N GLY A 71 -14.12 -21.87 -12.69
CA GLY A 71 -12.94 -22.43 -13.35
C GLY A 71 -12.11 -21.39 -14.07
N ARG A 72 -11.35 -21.85 -15.07
CA ARG A 72 -10.48 -21.01 -15.89
C ARG A 72 -11.27 -20.44 -17.07
N GLY A 73 -11.16 -19.13 -17.25
CA GLY A 73 -11.76 -18.40 -18.36
C GLY A 73 -10.79 -17.46 -19.05
N ALA A 74 -11.28 -16.74 -20.03
CA ALA A 74 -10.54 -15.71 -20.76
C ALA A 74 -11.42 -14.47 -20.96
N ILE A 75 -10.81 -13.30 -20.75
CA ILE A 75 -11.42 -12.00 -21.04
C ILE A 75 -10.61 -11.36 -22.16
N LEU A 76 -11.23 -11.15 -23.30
CA LEU A 76 -10.61 -10.47 -24.44
C LEU A 76 -10.82 -8.97 -24.34
N ALA A 77 -9.82 -8.16 -24.68
CA ALA A 77 -9.88 -6.73 -24.58
C ALA A 77 -8.99 -6.04 -25.63
N LYS A 78 -9.42 -4.88 -26.10
CA LYS A 78 -8.61 -4.02 -26.97
C LYS A 78 -7.42 -3.39 -26.25
N ARG A 79 -7.56 -3.16 -24.96
CA ARG A 79 -6.57 -2.60 -24.04
C ARG A 79 -6.64 -3.33 -22.72
N VAL A 80 -5.49 -3.57 -22.11
CA VAL A 80 -5.35 -4.17 -20.77
C VAL A 80 -4.54 -3.23 -19.92
N ILE A 81 -5.04 -2.91 -18.72
CA ILE A 81 -4.33 -2.12 -17.71
C ILE A 81 -3.96 -3.05 -16.57
N ASP A 82 -2.66 -3.18 -16.31
CA ASP A 82 -2.15 -3.94 -15.17
C ASP A 82 -2.14 -3.03 -13.92
N ALA A 83 -3.12 -3.21 -13.07
CA ALA A 83 -3.24 -2.55 -11.76
C ALA A 83 -3.03 -3.54 -10.61
N THR A 84 -2.28 -4.64 -10.83
CA THR A 84 -2.01 -5.67 -9.81
C THR A 84 -1.05 -5.21 -8.70
N GLY A 85 -0.44 -4.06 -8.85
CA GLY A 85 0.51 -3.47 -7.89
C GLY A 85 1.95 -3.97 -8.03
N MET A 86 2.17 -5.17 -8.59
CA MET A 86 3.48 -5.83 -8.62
C MET A 86 3.96 -6.16 -10.04
N SER A 87 3.37 -5.56 -11.06
CA SER A 87 3.69 -5.76 -12.48
C SER A 87 3.61 -7.23 -12.93
N PHE A 88 2.70 -8.02 -12.35
CA PHE A 88 2.61 -9.47 -12.65
C PHE A 88 2.24 -9.74 -14.10
N LEU A 89 1.24 -9.05 -14.63
CA LEU A 89 0.82 -9.24 -16.01
C LEU A 89 1.82 -8.67 -17.00
N LEU A 90 2.43 -7.53 -16.67
CA LEU A 90 3.48 -6.92 -17.50
C LEU A 90 4.67 -7.86 -17.66
N ARG A 91 5.16 -8.44 -16.57
CA ARG A 91 6.25 -9.43 -16.61
C ARG A 91 5.86 -10.67 -17.41
N ALA A 92 4.69 -11.23 -17.14
CA ALA A 92 4.19 -12.39 -17.85
C ALA A 92 3.98 -12.12 -19.36
N ALA A 93 3.74 -10.87 -19.74
CA ALA A 93 3.66 -10.42 -21.13
C ALA A 93 5.06 -10.21 -21.78
N GLY A 94 6.16 -10.42 -21.04
CA GLY A 94 7.51 -10.24 -21.54
C GLY A 94 8.03 -8.80 -21.49
N ALA A 95 7.36 -7.90 -20.77
CA ALA A 95 7.87 -6.55 -20.56
C ALA A 95 9.12 -6.58 -19.68
N GLU A 96 10.12 -5.78 -20.02
CA GLU A 96 11.33 -5.65 -19.21
C GLU A 96 11.00 -5.01 -17.87
N CYS A 97 11.32 -5.71 -16.79
CA CYS A 97 11.11 -5.24 -15.44
C CYS A 97 12.37 -5.45 -14.59
N VAL A 98 12.70 -4.48 -13.75
CA VAL A 98 13.76 -4.63 -12.75
C VAL A 98 13.18 -5.11 -11.43
N SER A 99 13.84 -6.09 -10.82
CA SER A 99 13.54 -6.50 -9.47
C SER A 99 14.05 -5.44 -8.47
N THR A 100 13.22 -5.08 -7.52
CA THR A 100 13.62 -4.24 -6.38
C THR A 100 13.99 -5.08 -5.16
N CYS A 101 14.03 -6.41 -5.33
CA CYS A 101 14.29 -7.38 -4.29
C CYS A 101 15.78 -7.55 -3.97
N ALA A 102 16.07 -8.46 -3.08
CA ALA A 102 17.26 -8.77 -2.28
C ALA A 102 18.66 -8.36 -2.76
N ASN A 103 18.92 -8.26 -4.04
CA ASN A 103 20.26 -7.96 -4.60
C ASN A 103 20.34 -6.57 -5.28
N ALA A 104 19.29 -5.76 -5.20
CA ALA A 104 19.33 -4.43 -5.77
C ALA A 104 19.99 -3.45 -4.80
N PRO A 105 20.84 -2.52 -5.28
CA PRO A 105 21.49 -1.52 -4.44
C PRO A 105 20.50 -0.58 -3.70
N HIS A 106 19.25 -0.56 -4.13
CA HIS A 106 18.16 0.22 -3.53
C HIS A 106 17.01 -0.73 -3.13
N ARG A 107 17.28 -1.64 -2.22
CA ARG A 107 16.32 -2.59 -1.69
C ARG A 107 15.17 -1.87 -1.02
N GLN A 108 13.98 -1.98 -1.58
CA GLN A 108 12.75 -1.52 -0.95
C GLN A 108 12.34 -2.53 0.14
N GLY A 109 12.58 -2.11 1.31
CA GLY A 109 12.13 -2.41 2.62
C GLY A 109 11.48 -3.71 3.03
N PRO A 110 10.99 -3.73 4.25
CA PRO A 110 10.36 -4.91 4.81
C PRO A 110 8.99 -5.18 4.21
N ILE A 111 8.56 -6.43 4.35
CA ILE A 111 7.16 -6.81 4.24
C ILE A 111 6.47 -6.42 5.54
N LEU A 112 5.27 -5.87 5.46
CA LEU A 112 4.56 -5.39 6.65
C LEU A 112 3.06 -5.72 6.59
N VAL A 113 2.44 -5.76 7.77
CA VAL A 113 0.99 -5.86 7.95
C VAL A 113 0.54 -4.67 8.78
N PHE A 114 -0.37 -3.88 8.24
CA PHE A 114 -1.06 -2.86 9.04
C PHE A 114 -2.10 -3.50 9.95
N PHE A 115 -2.33 -2.87 11.10
CA PHE A 115 -3.44 -3.25 11.95
C PHE A 115 -4.12 -2.03 12.53
N ARG A 116 -5.38 -2.18 12.94
CA ARG A 116 -6.11 -1.15 13.67
C ARG A 116 -6.24 -1.54 15.13
N ALA A 117 -6.09 -0.53 15.97
CA ALA A 117 -6.26 -0.68 17.41
C ALA A 117 -7.21 0.39 17.94
N GLY A 118 -8.01 0.03 18.91
CA GLY A 118 -8.91 0.90 19.65
C GLY A 118 -8.45 1.11 21.08
N GLY A 119 -9.20 1.93 21.84
CA GLY A 119 -8.91 2.23 23.24
C GLY A 119 -7.72 3.16 23.45
N ILE A 120 -7.35 3.89 22.42
CA ILE A 120 -6.26 4.86 22.45
C ILE A 120 -6.87 6.23 22.71
N SER A 121 -6.49 6.88 23.83
CA SER A 121 -6.87 8.27 24.06
C SER A 121 -6.17 9.17 23.03
N GLU A 122 -6.59 10.43 22.96
CA GLU A 122 -6.08 11.35 21.94
C GLU A 122 -4.55 11.45 22.01
N VAL A 123 -3.87 10.78 21.07
CA VAL A 123 -2.42 10.76 20.90
C VAL A 123 -2.11 11.60 19.69
N THR A 124 -1.12 12.45 19.77
CA THR A 124 -0.62 13.16 18.59
C THR A 124 -0.19 12.13 17.53
N PRO A 125 -0.64 12.27 16.29
CA PRO A 125 -0.19 11.41 15.20
C PRO A 125 1.32 11.32 15.23
N THR A 126 1.85 10.11 15.32
CA THR A 126 3.29 9.92 15.48
C THR A 126 3.80 9.11 14.32
N TYR A 127 4.74 9.72 13.64
CA TYR A 127 5.53 9.09 12.61
C TYR A 127 7.00 9.24 12.97
N ARG A 128 7.61 8.17 13.48
CA ARG A 128 9.01 8.12 13.85
C ARG A 128 9.67 6.89 13.23
N PRO A 129 10.23 7.03 12.04
CA PRO A 129 11.08 6.00 11.47
C PRO A 129 12.44 5.95 12.20
N ASN A 130 13.08 4.79 12.14
CA ASN A 130 14.44 4.58 12.65
C ASN A 130 14.62 4.84 14.15
N VAL A 131 13.67 4.42 14.97
CA VAL A 131 13.78 4.48 16.44
C VAL A 131 14.39 3.17 16.94
N THR A 132 15.51 3.28 17.67
CA THR A 132 16.26 2.11 18.16
C THR A 132 15.63 1.44 19.37
N ASP A 133 14.79 2.17 20.12
CA ASP A 133 14.27 1.76 21.42
C ASP A 133 12.84 1.19 21.35
N VAL A 134 12.35 0.93 20.15
CA VAL A 134 11.00 0.41 19.93
C VAL A 134 11.03 -0.91 19.16
N PRO A 135 10.06 -1.78 19.39
CA PRO A 135 9.93 -3.00 18.60
C PRO A 135 9.92 -2.69 17.11
N TYR A 136 10.73 -3.43 16.36
CA TYR A 136 10.78 -3.37 14.89
C TYR A 136 11.16 -2.00 14.27
N GLY A 137 11.72 -1.11 15.08
CA GLY A 137 12.42 0.08 14.58
C GLY A 137 11.55 1.24 14.09
N ALA A 138 10.24 1.24 14.35
CA ALA A 138 9.39 2.36 13.96
C ALA A 138 8.18 2.51 14.90
N ILE A 139 7.73 3.75 15.10
CA ILE A 139 6.43 4.07 15.71
C ILE A 139 5.63 4.90 14.71
N ASN A 140 4.62 4.29 14.13
CA ASN A 140 3.76 4.95 13.17
C ASN A 140 2.31 4.75 13.62
N LEU A 141 1.73 5.78 14.23
CA LEU A 141 0.37 5.83 14.75
C LEU A 141 -0.41 6.88 13.97
N PHE A 142 -1.38 6.46 13.22
CA PHE A 142 -2.22 7.34 12.41
C PHE A 142 -3.67 7.27 12.93
N PRO A 143 -4.27 8.38 13.35
CA PRO A 143 -5.68 8.38 13.75
C PRO A 143 -6.54 7.96 12.57
N THR A 144 -7.60 7.21 12.87
CA THR A 144 -8.65 6.95 11.89
C THR A 144 -9.73 8.03 11.98
N MET A 145 -10.82 7.87 11.26
CA MET A 145 -11.97 8.75 11.35
C MET A 145 -12.84 8.50 12.59
N ARG A 146 -12.56 7.42 13.31
CA ARG A 146 -13.29 7.03 14.52
C ARG A 146 -12.52 7.45 15.75
N ASP A 147 -13.24 7.92 16.76
CA ASP A 147 -12.62 8.30 18.02
C ASP A 147 -11.93 7.10 18.67
N HIS A 148 -10.78 7.35 19.25
CA HIS A 148 -9.99 6.34 19.96
C HIS A 148 -9.51 5.15 19.10
N GLU A 149 -9.57 5.26 17.77
CA GLU A 149 -9.11 4.25 16.82
C GLU A 149 -7.91 4.76 16.01
N TYR A 150 -6.87 3.95 15.91
CA TYR A 150 -5.66 4.26 15.17
C TYR A 150 -5.27 3.11 14.24
N ARG A 151 -4.77 3.46 13.06
CA ARG A 151 -4.02 2.57 12.20
C ARG A 151 -2.58 2.55 12.65
N ILE A 152 -2.03 1.37 12.86
CA ILE A 152 -0.67 1.15 13.34
C ILE A 152 0.16 0.46 12.25
N GLU A 153 1.32 1.04 11.97
CA GLU A 153 2.28 0.55 10.99
C GLU A 153 3.63 0.32 11.64
N MET A 154 3.73 -0.76 12.40
CA MET A 154 4.94 -1.07 13.18
C MET A 154 5.50 -2.46 12.89
N THR A 155 4.74 -3.36 12.23
CA THR A 155 5.24 -4.69 11.93
C THR A 155 6.28 -4.64 10.82
N ARG A 156 7.29 -5.50 10.91
CA ARG A 156 8.37 -5.60 9.91
C ARG A 156 8.85 -7.04 9.81
N ALA A 157 8.80 -7.62 8.62
CA ALA A 157 9.42 -8.90 8.31
C ALA A 157 10.39 -8.73 7.14
N LEU A 158 11.60 -9.23 7.29
CA LEU A 158 12.57 -9.22 6.19
C LEU A 158 12.19 -10.27 5.15
N GLY A 159 12.26 -9.90 3.90
CA GLY A 159 11.98 -10.80 2.78
C GLY A 159 12.00 -10.05 1.46
N ASP A 160 12.00 -10.80 0.37
CA ASP A 160 11.91 -10.21 -0.96
C ASP A 160 10.48 -10.23 -1.53
N GLY A 161 9.59 -11.00 -0.90
CA GLY A 161 8.19 -11.10 -1.31
C GLY A 161 7.97 -11.72 -2.70
N SER A 162 9.01 -12.26 -3.32
CA SER A 162 8.95 -12.79 -4.69
C SER A 162 8.34 -14.19 -4.78
N SER A 163 8.33 -14.92 -3.68
CA SER A 163 7.79 -16.28 -3.58
C SER A 163 6.59 -16.36 -2.64
N VAL A 164 5.73 -17.34 -2.88
CA VAL A 164 4.60 -17.66 -1.99
C VAL A 164 5.09 -18.09 -0.61
N GLU A 165 6.22 -18.82 -0.55
CA GLU A 165 6.82 -19.27 0.69
C GLU A 165 7.30 -18.08 1.54
N ASP A 166 8.02 -17.13 0.95
CA ASP A 166 8.50 -15.94 1.65
C ASP A 166 7.34 -15.06 2.12
N MET A 167 6.34 -14.83 1.28
CA MET A 167 5.15 -14.08 1.64
C MET A 167 4.36 -14.75 2.76
N THR A 168 4.26 -16.08 2.77
CA THR A 168 3.60 -16.85 3.83
C THR A 168 4.33 -16.67 5.15
N ARG A 169 5.64 -16.86 5.15
CA ARG A 169 6.51 -16.69 6.32
C ARG A 169 6.38 -15.26 6.87
N ALA A 170 6.54 -14.26 6.01
CA ALA A 170 6.49 -12.86 6.40
C ALA A 170 5.12 -12.46 6.95
N SER A 171 4.03 -12.95 6.36
CA SER A 171 2.66 -12.70 6.86
C SER A 171 2.46 -13.23 8.28
N ILE A 172 2.94 -14.45 8.54
CA ILE A 172 2.86 -15.07 9.88
C ILE A 172 3.74 -14.30 10.87
N GLU A 173 4.95 -13.94 10.48
CA GLU A 173 5.90 -13.20 11.31
C GLU A 173 5.32 -11.82 11.69
N CYS A 174 4.82 -11.04 10.74
CA CYS A 174 4.20 -9.76 11.04
C CYS A 174 3.02 -9.87 12.01
N ARG A 175 2.16 -10.87 11.84
CA ARG A 175 1.04 -11.07 12.76
C ARG A 175 1.49 -11.46 14.16
N ARG A 176 2.57 -12.21 14.32
CA ARG A 176 3.16 -12.54 15.62
C ARG A 176 3.70 -11.31 16.35
N GLN A 177 4.13 -10.29 15.62
CA GLN A 177 4.63 -9.03 16.17
C GLN A 177 3.51 -8.17 16.77
N ILE A 178 2.27 -8.30 16.31
CA ILE A 178 1.16 -7.43 16.76
C ILE A 178 0.94 -7.47 18.28
N PRO A 179 0.84 -8.62 18.95
CA PRO A 179 0.70 -8.65 20.41
C PRO A 179 1.85 -7.97 21.16
N GLU A 180 3.08 -8.13 20.67
CA GLU A 180 4.27 -7.50 21.28
C GLU A 180 4.22 -5.97 21.13
N ILE A 181 3.82 -5.48 19.96
CA ILE A 181 3.65 -4.05 19.70
C ILE A 181 2.54 -3.47 20.60
N ILE A 182 1.41 -4.14 20.72
CA ILE A 182 0.30 -3.72 21.59
C ILE A 182 0.78 -3.64 23.04
N GLU A 183 1.48 -4.65 23.53
CA GLU A 183 1.99 -4.67 24.90
C GLU A 183 3.03 -3.58 25.13
N TYR A 184 3.92 -3.36 24.17
CA TYR A 184 4.87 -2.27 24.21
C TYR A 184 4.20 -0.91 24.29
N LEU A 185 3.21 -0.63 23.42
CA LEU A 185 2.47 0.62 23.39
C LEU A 185 1.69 0.82 24.71
N ARG A 186 1.05 -0.22 25.22
CA ARG A 186 0.33 -0.17 26.49
C ARG A 186 1.20 0.26 27.65
N LYS A 187 2.46 -0.21 27.69
CA LYS A 187 3.39 0.07 28.78
C LYS A 187 4.15 1.37 28.65
N ASN A 188 4.44 1.78 27.41
CA ASN A 188 5.44 2.82 27.16
C ASN A 188 4.87 4.05 26.46
N TRP A 189 3.62 4.01 25.98
CA TRP A 189 3.07 5.11 25.21
C TRP A 189 1.84 5.71 25.88
N TYR A 190 1.95 6.98 26.25
CA TYR A 190 0.86 7.71 26.90
C TYR A 190 -0.40 7.67 26.05
N GLY A 191 -1.54 7.37 26.68
CA GLY A 191 -2.82 7.25 26.01
C GLY A 191 -3.10 5.89 25.39
N CYS A 192 -2.16 4.93 25.48
CA CYS A 192 -2.34 3.57 24.98
C CYS A 192 -2.61 2.54 26.09
N GLU A 193 -2.89 2.97 27.32
CA GLU A 193 -3.08 2.09 28.47
C GLU A 193 -4.21 1.07 28.28
N ASN A 194 -5.23 1.46 27.53
CA ASN A 194 -6.41 0.63 27.23
C ASN A 194 -6.42 0.09 25.78
N ILE A 195 -5.27 0.10 25.11
CA ILE A 195 -5.18 -0.35 23.72
C ILE A 195 -5.60 -1.82 23.54
N TYR A 196 -6.38 -2.07 22.51
CA TYR A 196 -6.77 -3.42 22.08
C TYR A 196 -6.79 -3.54 20.55
N LEU A 197 -6.58 -4.75 20.04
CA LEU A 197 -6.62 -5.04 18.62
C LEU A 197 -8.07 -4.98 18.10
N ILE A 198 -8.30 -4.28 16.98
CA ILE A 198 -9.55 -4.31 16.23
C ILE A 198 -9.44 -5.31 15.10
N ASP A 199 -8.51 -5.11 14.20
CA ASP A 199 -8.23 -6.03 13.09
C ASP A 199 -6.80 -5.90 12.58
N SER A 200 -6.41 -6.80 11.71
CA SER A 200 -5.16 -6.74 10.96
C SER A 200 -5.43 -6.89 9.47
N GLY A 201 -4.54 -6.35 8.65
CA GLY A 201 -4.61 -6.52 7.19
C GLY A 201 -4.66 -8.00 6.79
N ASN A 202 -5.50 -8.31 5.81
CA ASN A 202 -5.68 -9.68 5.31
C ASN A 202 -4.40 -10.22 4.67
N GLU A 203 -3.65 -9.35 4.00
CA GLU A 203 -2.43 -9.68 3.29
C GLU A 203 -1.26 -8.84 3.80
N ALA A 204 -0.08 -9.45 3.81
CA ALA A 204 1.15 -8.71 4.02
C ALA A 204 1.51 -7.95 2.74
N LEU A 205 1.97 -6.72 2.91
CA LEU A 205 2.34 -5.83 1.83
C LEU A 205 3.85 -5.82 1.63
N PRO A 206 4.39 -6.39 0.55
CA PRO A 206 5.75 -6.11 0.13
C PRO A 206 5.79 -4.70 -0.46
N MET A 207 6.77 -3.89 -0.08
CA MET A 207 6.80 -2.49 -0.48
C MET A 207 6.98 -2.29 -1.98
N SER A 208 7.73 -3.16 -2.64
CA SER A 208 7.88 -3.16 -4.09
C SER A 208 8.59 -4.44 -4.53
N LEU A 209 8.10 -5.10 -5.57
CA LEU A 209 8.73 -6.31 -6.13
C LEU A 209 9.41 -6.03 -7.46
N TYR A 210 8.70 -5.41 -8.38
CA TYR A 210 9.17 -5.16 -9.74
C TYR A 210 8.75 -3.79 -10.23
N LYS A 211 9.64 -3.15 -10.99
CA LYS A 211 9.39 -1.89 -11.69
C LYS A 211 9.54 -2.10 -13.19
N LEU A 212 8.59 -1.62 -13.97
CA LEU A 212 8.66 -1.60 -15.42
C LEU A 212 9.81 -0.70 -15.87
N VAL A 213 10.62 -1.20 -16.80
CA VAL A 213 11.56 -0.36 -17.56
C VAL A 213 10.77 0.35 -18.64
N GLY A 214 10.28 1.54 -18.32
CA GLY A 214 9.51 2.36 -19.24
C GLY A 214 10.40 3.04 -20.29
N ARG A 215 9.80 3.52 -21.38
CA ARG A 215 10.52 4.31 -22.40
C ARG A 215 11.15 5.57 -21.82
N ARG A 216 10.48 6.17 -20.85
CA ARG A 216 10.96 7.29 -20.05
C ARG A 216 10.67 7.01 -18.58
N PRO A 217 11.71 6.74 -17.77
CA PRO A 217 11.51 6.61 -16.33
C PRO A 217 11.20 7.99 -15.74
N VAL A 218 10.30 8.05 -14.78
CA VAL A 218 10.14 9.21 -13.91
C VAL A 218 11.31 9.23 -12.94
N CYS A 219 12.10 10.29 -12.96
CA CYS A 219 13.26 10.43 -12.08
C CYS A 219 13.07 11.57 -11.06
N VAL A 220 13.94 11.58 -10.04
CA VAL A 220 13.90 12.60 -8.98
C VAL A 220 13.90 14.02 -9.54
N ASN A 221 14.71 14.27 -10.57
CA ASN A 221 14.76 15.59 -11.21
C ASN A 221 13.45 16.00 -11.89
N ASP A 222 12.69 15.03 -12.46
CA ASP A 222 11.36 15.33 -13.00
C ASP A 222 10.42 15.78 -11.89
N MET A 223 10.46 15.10 -10.75
CA MET A 223 9.64 15.44 -9.59
C MET A 223 10.01 16.81 -9.02
N LEU A 224 11.30 17.07 -8.82
CA LEU A 224 11.81 18.35 -8.29
C LEU A 224 11.47 19.55 -9.18
N ASN A 225 11.42 19.35 -10.49
CA ASN A 225 11.15 20.42 -11.45
C ASN A 225 9.68 20.45 -11.91
N GLY A 226 8.80 19.62 -11.32
CA GLY A 226 7.39 19.59 -11.69
C GLY A 226 7.13 19.23 -13.14
N VAL A 227 7.97 18.37 -13.73
CA VAL A 227 7.85 17.99 -15.14
C VAL A 227 6.63 17.09 -15.33
N VAL A 228 5.68 17.55 -16.16
CA VAL A 228 4.48 16.81 -16.54
C VAL A 228 4.62 16.36 -18.00
N PRO A 229 4.86 15.05 -18.26
CA PRO A 229 4.90 14.52 -19.64
C PRO A 229 3.57 14.67 -20.38
N GLU A 230 3.63 14.76 -21.71
CA GLU A 230 2.41 14.89 -22.56
C GLU A 230 1.45 13.69 -22.43
N ASP A 231 1.98 12.49 -22.15
CA ASP A 231 1.22 11.26 -21.98
C ASP A 231 0.83 10.97 -20.52
N THR A 232 0.88 11.99 -19.66
CA THR A 232 0.49 11.90 -18.26
C THR A 232 -1.00 11.55 -18.11
N ILE A 233 -1.29 10.48 -17.38
CA ILE A 233 -2.65 10.01 -17.12
C ILE A 233 -3.18 10.39 -15.72
N ALA A 234 -2.28 10.71 -14.79
CA ALA A 234 -2.63 11.10 -13.42
C ALA A 234 -1.50 11.92 -12.80
N LEU A 235 -1.85 12.72 -11.80
CA LEU A 235 -0.89 13.43 -10.94
C LEU A 235 -0.87 12.78 -9.56
N CYS A 236 0.31 12.69 -8.96
CA CYS A 236 0.52 12.17 -7.62
C CYS A 236 1.22 13.24 -6.77
N GLY A 237 0.66 13.55 -5.60
CA GLY A 237 1.23 14.49 -4.63
C GLY A 237 2.00 13.80 -3.49
N TYR A 238 2.29 12.50 -3.58
CA TYR A 238 3.06 11.79 -2.56
C TYR A 238 4.55 12.05 -2.71
N GLY A 239 5.25 12.23 -1.59
CA GLY A 239 6.69 12.46 -1.57
C GLY A 239 7.53 11.26 -2.00
N ILE A 240 8.85 11.46 -2.10
CA ILE A 240 9.79 10.37 -2.36
C ILE A 240 9.99 9.59 -1.07
N ASP A 241 9.55 8.34 -1.07
CA ASP A 241 9.63 7.44 0.08
C ASP A 241 10.52 6.23 -0.29
N VAL A 242 11.65 6.12 0.39
CA VAL A 242 12.60 5.02 0.19
C VAL A 242 12.83 4.29 1.51
N HIS A 243 12.51 3.01 1.53
CA HIS A 243 12.72 2.15 2.68
C HIS A 243 14.08 1.46 2.62
N SER A 244 14.81 1.42 3.73
CA SER A 244 16.08 0.69 3.84
C SER A 244 15.86 -0.69 4.44
N ALA A 245 16.40 -1.72 3.78
CA ALA A 245 16.37 -3.08 4.30
C ALA A 245 17.42 -3.35 5.38
N GLU A 246 18.50 -2.58 5.42
CA GLU A 246 19.66 -2.88 6.27
C GLU A 246 19.43 -2.60 7.75
N LYS A 247 18.46 -1.77 8.10
CA LYS A 247 18.25 -1.33 9.49
C LYS A 247 16.83 -1.54 10.00
N GLY A 248 15.98 -2.27 9.28
CA GLY A 248 14.56 -2.38 9.66
C GLY A 248 13.82 -1.05 9.67
N GLY A 249 14.47 0.04 9.30
CA GLY A 249 14.00 1.39 9.37
C GLY A 249 13.68 1.98 8.00
N GLN A 250 12.83 2.99 8.01
CA GLN A 250 12.53 3.82 6.84
C GLN A 250 13.59 4.92 6.78
N ASN A 251 14.42 4.93 5.75
CA ASN A 251 15.24 6.09 5.45
C ASN A 251 14.45 6.99 4.51
N TYR A 252 13.81 8.02 5.05
CA TYR A 252 13.29 9.11 4.22
C TYR A 252 14.46 9.90 3.67
N LEU A 253 14.67 9.80 2.37
CA LEU A 253 15.32 10.87 1.66
C LEU A 253 14.29 11.99 1.52
N HIS A 254 14.33 12.93 2.46
CA HIS A 254 13.57 14.15 2.51
C HIS A 254 12.19 14.11 1.81
N TYR A 255 11.13 14.39 2.54
CA TYR A 255 9.91 14.92 1.94
C TYR A 255 10.32 16.17 1.17
N LEU A 256 10.50 16.03 -0.11
CA LEU A 256 10.61 17.18 -0.98
C LEU A 256 9.20 17.71 -1.11
N GLU A 257 8.95 18.87 -0.54
CA GLU A 257 7.74 19.62 -0.81
C GLU A 257 7.64 19.82 -2.30
N LEU A 258 6.84 18.99 -2.95
CA LEU A 258 6.53 19.12 -4.36
C LEU A 258 5.56 20.29 -4.50
N GLY A 259 6.11 21.47 -4.76
CA GLY A 259 5.41 22.62 -5.28
C GLY A 259 4.63 23.43 -4.24
N GLN A 260 5.22 24.52 -3.82
CA GLN A 260 4.46 25.76 -3.60
C GLN A 260 4.15 26.41 -4.92
#